data_2da950a0797273b15d06e8122235f6c6
#
_entry.id   2da950a0797273b15d06e8122235f6c6
#
_cell.length_a   1.000
_cell.length_b   1.000
_cell.length_c   1.000
_cell.angle_alpha   90.00
_cell.angle_beta   90.00
_cell.angle_gamma   90.00
#
_symmetry.space_group_name_H-M   'P 1'
#
loop_
_entity.id
_entity.type
_entity.pdbx_description
1 polymer ?
#
loop_
_entity_poly.entity_id
_entity_poly.type
_entity_poly.pdbx_seq_one_letter_code
_entity_poly.pdbx_strand_id
1 'polypeptide(L)'
;MFQATRRRLALWYTTVTAVLLLLFATGVYLYVRSTLIERVDDTLKHVVEVVERSLVIEPVQASDIPYRINVEASFRDNAEAVEDDHIDLEWFSATGELLWSTLWEPLDIPLHPSYTGETVYLVGTDHLLRQVTKRVQIGRHVLGYLRVSHPWFEVTKPIRQLIFDLTLGTAVMIMSTAAIGWLLSGIAIKPVRESYQRLKQFTADASHELRNPIAMIQTTVQVALADPDWEPQLQRQQLMVVERLTQRLGRLVNDLLFLARADSRMLQPQWQPVPLDALLMEVIEEQQVIAAEKGVCLSLHLVETPSVAITQENSSEFPTEDVFTVQGDWDQLARLFTNLVSNALQYTSASTEMASEASVQVELQQIERPSSVGSRNTQSLLKVQVRDTGTGISESALPHIFDRFYRVDPARTHEAAAGSGLGLAIAQAIVENHHGHIQVESVLNQGTTFTVTLPASKPEILN
;
A
#
# COMPACT_ATOMS: atom_id res chain seq x y z
N MET A 1 8.61 7.83 -16.57
CA MET A 1 7.35 7.09 -16.68
C MET A 1 6.60 7.06 -15.34
N PHE A 2 7.13 6.56 -14.25
CA PHE A 2 6.47 6.42 -12.92
C PHE A 2 5.95 7.73 -12.30
N GLN A 3 6.69 8.85 -12.43
CA GLN A 3 6.21 10.15 -11.93
C GLN A 3 4.96 10.65 -12.67
N ALA A 4 4.88 10.41 -13.99
CA ALA A 4 3.69 10.76 -14.76
C ALA A 4 2.47 9.92 -14.37
N THR A 5 2.67 8.62 -14.11
CA THR A 5 1.59 7.72 -13.64
C THR A 5 1.11 8.13 -12.25
N ARG A 6 2.03 8.45 -11.32
CA ARG A 6 1.71 8.96 -9.98
C ARG A 6 0.84 10.22 -10.06
N ARG A 7 1.24 11.20 -10.89
CA ARG A 7 0.49 12.46 -11.07
C ARG A 7 -0.88 12.20 -11.69
N ARG A 8 -0.98 11.33 -12.69
CA ARG A 8 -2.26 10.97 -13.31
C ARG A 8 -3.23 10.32 -12.31
N LEU A 9 -2.79 9.34 -11.54
CA LEU A 9 -3.62 8.68 -10.54
C LEU A 9 -4.13 9.68 -9.49
N ALA A 10 -3.24 10.49 -8.92
CA ALA A 10 -3.63 11.51 -7.95
C ALA A 10 -4.65 12.50 -8.52
N LEU A 11 -4.44 12.98 -9.76
CA LEU A 11 -5.37 13.87 -10.44
C LEU A 11 -6.73 13.21 -10.70
N TRP A 12 -6.76 11.97 -11.17
CA TRP A 12 -8.02 11.25 -11.42
C TRP A 12 -8.85 11.09 -10.15
N TYR A 13 -8.24 10.61 -9.05
CA TYR A 13 -8.94 10.48 -7.77
C TYR A 13 -9.44 11.82 -7.25
N THR A 14 -8.61 12.85 -7.29
CA THR A 14 -9.00 14.20 -6.84
C THR A 14 -10.14 14.76 -7.68
N THR A 15 -10.11 14.60 -9.01
CA THR A 15 -11.16 15.08 -9.91
C THR A 15 -12.48 14.37 -9.67
N VAL A 16 -12.47 13.03 -9.58
CA VAL A 16 -13.71 12.26 -9.33
C VAL A 16 -14.30 12.64 -7.96
N THR A 17 -13.47 12.73 -6.92
CA THR A 17 -13.94 13.13 -5.59
C THR A 17 -14.47 14.56 -5.59
N ALA A 18 -13.82 15.50 -6.29
CA ALA A 18 -14.28 16.88 -6.39
C ALA A 18 -15.65 16.97 -7.06
N VAL A 19 -15.87 16.23 -8.15
CA VAL A 19 -17.18 16.18 -8.84
C VAL A 19 -18.27 15.63 -7.92
N LEU A 20 -18.00 14.53 -7.21
CA LEU A 20 -18.97 13.94 -6.29
C LEU A 20 -19.31 14.89 -5.12
N LEU A 21 -18.31 15.56 -4.55
CA LEU A 21 -18.51 16.53 -3.47
C LEU A 21 -19.31 17.75 -3.94
N LEU A 22 -19.06 18.25 -5.16
CA LEU A 22 -19.83 19.37 -5.73
C LEU A 22 -21.28 18.97 -5.99
N LEU A 23 -21.55 17.79 -6.52
CA LEU A 23 -22.91 17.27 -6.70
C LEU A 23 -23.63 17.13 -5.34
N PHE A 24 -22.94 16.58 -4.34
CA PHE A 24 -23.50 16.48 -2.99
C PHE A 24 -23.80 17.84 -2.38
N ALA A 25 -22.87 18.79 -2.43
CA ALA A 25 -23.05 20.14 -1.91
C ALA A 25 -24.21 20.87 -2.62
N THR A 26 -24.34 20.69 -3.94
CA THR A 26 -25.45 21.25 -4.72
C THR A 26 -26.78 20.63 -4.27
N GLY A 27 -26.83 19.33 -4.08
CA GLY A 27 -28.03 18.64 -3.58
C GLY A 27 -28.47 19.14 -2.19
N VAL A 28 -27.50 19.25 -1.26
CA VAL A 28 -27.76 19.79 0.09
C VAL A 28 -28.27 21.24 0.01
N TYR A 29 -27.61 22.07 -0.79
CA TYR A 29 -28.04 23.46 -0.99
C TYR A 29 -29.48 23.56 -1.50
N LEU A 30 -29.83 22.80 -2.55
CA LEU A 30 -31.19 22.83 -3.14
C LEU A 30 -32.22 22.30 -2.14
N TYR A 31 -31.90 21.24 -1.41
CA TYR A 31 -32.79 20.67 -0.38
C TYR A 31 -33.06 21.66 0.75
N VAL A 32 -32.00 22.23 1.35
CA VAL A 32 -32.18 23.20 2.45
C VAL A 32 -32.92 24.45 1.99
N ARG A 33 -32.61 24.95 0.78
CA ARG A 33 -33.28 26.11 0.20
C ARG A 33 -34.77 25.84 0.01
N SER A 34 -35.18 24.69 -0.56
CA SER A 34 -36.58 24.35 -0.75
C SER A 34 -37.31 24.23 0.58
N THR A 35 -36.72 23.52 1.55
CA THR A 35 -37.30 23.33 2.87
C THR A 35 -37.50 24.64 3.64
N LEU A 36 -36.55 25.59 3.55
CA LEU A 36 -36.69 26.90 4.19
C LEU A 36 -37.80 27.73 3.54
N ILE A 37 -37.92 27.68 2.21
CA ILE A 37 -39.00 28.38 1.48
C ILE A 37 -40.37 27.81 1.85
N GLU A 38 -40.51 26.46 1.82
CA GLU A 38 -41.77 25.79 2.21
C GLU A 38 -42.17 26.12 3.64
N ARG A 39 -41.21 26.12 4.56
CA ARG A 39 -41.48 26.48 5.97
C ARG A 39 -42.04 27.91 6.13
N VAL A 40 -41.41 28.87 5.43
CA VAL A 40 -41.92 30.26 5.46
C VAL A 40 -43.32 30.37 4.82
N ASP A 41 -43.55 29.67 3.71
CA ASP A 41 -44.86 29.67 3.04
C ASP A 41 -45.95 29.05 3.91
N ASP A 42 -45.65 27.95 4.59
CA ASP A 42 -46.58 27.28 5.50
C ASP A 42 -46.86 28.13 6.75
N THR A 43 -45.84 28.82 7.29
CA THR A 43 -46.00 29.77 8.41
C THR A 43 -46.95 30.93 7.98
N LEU A 44 -46.71 31.54 6.82
CA LEU A 44 -47.54 32.62 6.32
C LEU A 44 -49.01 32.19 6.13
N LYS A 45 -49.25 31.02 5.54
CA LYS A 45 -50.61 30.47 5.37
C LYS A 45 -51.27 30.19 6.73
N HIS A 46 -50.55 29.64 7.68
CA HIS A 46 -51.03 29.36 9.03
C HIS A 46 -51.45 30.66 9.74
N VAL A 47 -50.61 31.69 9.69
CA VAL A 47 -50.93 33.00 10.28
C VAL A 47 -52.18 33.62 9.63
N VAL A 48 -52.31 33.52 8.33
CA VAL A 48 -53.54 33.95 7.65
C VAL A 48 -54.79 33.25 8.17
N GLU A 49 -54.74 31.93 8.36
CA GLU A 49 -55.86 31.16 8.90
C GLU A 49 -56.19 31.55 10.36
N VAL A 50 -55.17 31.73 11.17
CA VAL A 50 -55.35 32.10 12.61
C VAL A 50 -55.98 33.50 12.69
N VAL A 51 -55.44 34.45 11.93
CA VAL A 51 -55.96 35.83 11.91
C VAL A 51 -57.40 35.87 11.35
N GLU A 52 -57.67 35.15 10.26
CA GLU A 52 -59.02 35.10 9.65
C GLU A 52 -60.08 34.57 10.69
N ARG A 53 -59.75 33.60 11.51
CA ARG A 53 -60.62 33.07 12.57
C ARG A 53 -60.79 34.02 13.75
N SER A 54 -59.85 34.92 14.01
CA SER A 54 -59.91 35.92 15.10
C SER A 54 -60.60 37.19 14.73
N LEU A 55 -61.01 37.39 13.47
CA LEU A 55 -61.66 38.62 13.02
C LEU A 55 -63.04 38.82 13.70
N VAL A 56 -63.24 39.97 14.29
CA VAL A 56 -64.48 40.38 14.93
C VAL A 56 -65.38 41.09 13.90
N ILE A 57 -66.52 40.47 13.58
CA ILE A 57 -67.44 40.90 12.57
C ILE A 57 -68.66 41.54 13.24
N GLU A 58 -68.90 42.78 12.94
CA GLU A 58 -70.04 43.57 13.46
C GLU A 58 -71.10 43.80 12.39
N PRO A 59 -72.41 43.65 12.72
CA PRO A 59 -73.48 43.99 11.83
C PRO A 59 -73.68 45.54 11.78
N VAL A 60 -73.77 46.07 10.58
CA VAL A 60 -73.97 47.50 10.35
C VAL A 60 -75.44 47.77 9.91
N GLN A 61 -76.18 48.58 10.71
CA GLN A 61 -77.54 48.94 10.39
C GLN A 61 -77.53 50.24 9.54
N ALA A 62 -77.73 50.16 8.28
CA ALA A 62 -77.85 51.30 7.35
C ALA A 62 -76.80 51.51 6.27
N SER A 63 -76.10 50.44 5.84
CA SER A 63 -75.23 50.53 4.65
C SER A 63 -75.53 49.37 3.70
N ASP A 64 -75.14 49.50 2.40
CA ASP A 64 -75.25 48.45 1.39
C ASP A 64 -74.48 47.19 1.69
N ILE A 65 -73.55 47.26 2.66
CA ILE A 65 -72.79 46.13 3.17
C ILE A 65 -73.25 45.84 4.61
N PRO A 66 -73.91 44.70 4.87
CA PRO A 66 -74.50 44.39 6.17
C PRO A 66 -73.48 44.05 7.28
N TYR A 67 -72.24 43.90 6.94
CA TYR A 67 -71.18 43.48 7.87
C TYR A 67 -69.94 44.37 7.71
N ARG A 68 -69.27 44.67 8.82
CA ARG A 68 -67.97 45.37 8.88
C ARG A 68 -67.06 44.64 9.86
N ILE A 69 -65.78 44.65 9.57
CA ILE A 69 -64.76 44.16 10.51
C ILE A 69 -64.43 45.28 11.49
N ASN A 70 -64.51 44.99 12.77
CA ASN A 70 -63.97 45.83 13.82
C ASN A 70 -62.48 45.64 13.89
N VAL A 71 -61.72 46.53 13.24
CA VAL A 71 -60.26 46.46 13.07
C VAL A 71 -59.56 46.49 14.45
N GLU A 72 -60.02 47.40 15.33
CA GLU A 72 -59.42 47.61 16.62
C GLU A 72 -59.60 46.37 17.57
N ALA A 73 -60.78 45.75 17.57
CA ALA A 73 -61.07 44.56 18.32
C ALA A 73 -60.41 43.28 17.74
N SER A 74 -60.29 43.23 16.39
CA SER A 74 -59.74 42.06 15.70
C SER A 74 -58.20 41.95 15.81
N PHE A 75 -57.49 43.06 15.91
CA PHE A 75 -56.04 43.08 15.85
C PHE A 75 -55.36 43.50 17.15
N ARG A 76 -56.09 43.79 18.23
CA ARG A 76 -55.60 44.28 19.51
C ARG A 76 -54.63 43.31 20.20
N ASP A 77 -54.98 42.00 20.22
CA ASP A 77 -54.16 40.97 20.88
C ASP A 77 -53.12 40.33 19.92
N ASN A 78 -53.28 40.53 18.61
CA ASN A 78 -52.39 39.93 17.63
C ASN A 78 -51.13 40.77 17.38
N ALA A 79 -51.09 42.07 17.74
CA ALA A 79 -49.95 42.93 17.54
C ALA A 79 -48.71 42.51 18.36
N GLU A 80 -48.87 42.11 19.60
CA GLU A 80 -47.77 41.67 20.47
C GLU A 80 -47.23 40.32 20.11
N ALA A 81 -48.06 39.36 19.68
CA ALA A 81 -47.66 38.00 19.33
C ALA A 81 -46.90 37.89 18.01
N VAL A 82 -47.03 38.87 17.13
CA VAL A 82 -46.46 38.90 15.78
C VAL A 82 -45.11 39.62 15.72
N GLU A 83 -44.81 40.45 16.74
CA GLU A 83 -43.58 41.25 16.79
C GLU A 83 -42.32 40.36 17.02
N ASP A 84 -42.47 39.26 17.73
CA ASP A 84 -41.37 38.33 18.01
C ASP A 84 -40.97 37.45 16.78
N ASP A 85 -41.95 37.19 15.86
CA ASP A 85 -41.74 36.29 14.69
C ASP A 85 -41.39 37.04 13.40
N HIS A 86 -41.17 38.37 13.44
CA HIS A 86 -40.90 39.21 12.24
C HIS A 86 -41.98 39.08 11.15
N ILE A 87 -43.21 38.80 11.53
CA ILE A 87 -44.35 38.67 10.60
C ILE A 87 -45.14 39.99 10.62
N ASP A 88 -45.32 40.61 9.47
CA ASP A 88 -46.06 41.82 9.34
C ASP A 88 -47.47 41.55 8.82
N LEU A 89 -48.45 42.17 9.47
CA LEU A 89 -49.86 42.10 9.12
C LEU A 89 -50.35 43.45 8.64
N GLU A 90 -51.14 43.45 7.57
CA GLU A 90 -51.77 44.62 7.03
C GLU A 90 -53.23 44.30 6.65
N TRP A 91 -54.12 45.17 7.06
CA TRP A 91 -55.54 45.07 6.73
C TRP A 91 -55.97 46.19 5.77
N PHE A 92 -56.56 45.81 4.64
CA PHE A 92 -57.03 46.72 3.63
C PHE A 92 -58.57 46.67 3.54
N SER A 93 -59.19 47.81 3.22
CA SER A 93 -60.60 47.91 2.92
C SER A 93 -61.01 47.11 1.68
N ALA A 94 -62.28 46.94 1.43
CA ALA A 94 -62.78 46.34 0.19
C ALA A 94 -62.40 47.15 -1.07
N THR A 95 -62.07 48.45 -0.94
CA THR A 95 -61.57 49.31 -1.97
C THR A 95 -60.06 49.31 -2.15
N GLY A 96 -59.32 48.58 -1.28
CA GLY A 96 -57.85 48.47 -1.30
C GLY A 96 -57.14 49.58 -0.55
N GLU A 97 -57.84 50.35 0.29
CA GLU A 97 -57.24 51.36 1.16
C GLU A 97 -56.68 50.66 2.46
N LEU A 98 -55.44 50.98 2.87
CA LEU A 98 -54.85 50.47 4.09
C LEU A 98 -55.57 51.05 5.31
N LEU A 99 -56.13 50.17 6.14
CA LEU A 99 -56.85 50.54 7.36
C LEU A 99 -56.04 50.29 8.65
N TRP A 100 -55.16 49.32 8.61
CA TRP A 100 -54.33 48.94 9.76
C TRP A 100 -53.07 48.19 9.33
N SER A 101 -51.97 48.37 10.06
CA SER A 101 -50.66 47.72 9.79
C SER A 101 -49.89 47.55 11.10
N THR A 102 -49.13 46.47 11.20
CA THR A 102 -48.10 46.30 12.24
C THR A 102 -46.79 47.03 11.90
N LEU A 103 -46.60 47.37 10.61
CA LEU A 103 -45.44 48.10 10.18
C LEU A 103 -45.48 49.56 10.63
N TRP A 104 -44.38 50.07 11.21
CA TRP A 104 -44.23 51.47 11.60
C TRP A 104 -44.36 52.43 10.39
N GLU A 105 -43.76 52.06 9.26
CA GLU A 105 -43.94 52.74 7.98
C GLU A 105 -44.58 51.76 7.00
N PRO A 106 -45.81 52.01 6.55
CA PRO A 106 -46.47 51.19 5.55
C PRO A 106 -45.63 51.13 4.27
N LEU A 107 -45.41 49.93 3.78
CA LEU A 107 -44.70 49.73 2.52
C LEU A 107 -45.60 50.23 1.36
N ASP A 108 -45.03 51.05 0.46
CA ASP A 108 -45.73 51.49 -0.76
C ASP A 108 -45.79 50.34 -1.80
N ILE A 109 -46.43 49.23 -1.38
CA ILE A 109 -46.64 48.07 -2.23
C ILE A 109 -48.14 47.99 -2.54
N PRO A 110 -48.57 48.25 -3.76
CA PRO A 110 -49.97 48.25 -4.15
C PRO A 110 -50.61 46.86 -3.94
N LEU A 111 -51.86 46.84 -3.49
CA LEU A 111 -52.63 45.62 -3.41
C LEU A 111 -52.98 45.18 -4.83
N HIS A 112 -52.53 43.98 -5.21
CA HIS A 112 -52.85 43.39 -6.50
C HIS A 112 -54.04 42.41 -6.36
N PRO A 113 -55.26 42.76 -6.75
CA PRO A 113 -56.45 41.90 -6.62
C PRO A 113 -56.29 40.54 -7.34
N SER A 114 -55.43 40.49 -8.35
CA SER A 114 -55.18 39.28 -9.14
C SER A 114 -54.39 38.17 -8.32
N TYR A 115 -53.76 38.56 -7.24
CA TYR A 115 -52.95 37.65 -6.39
C TYR A 115 -53.64 37.31 -5.06
N THR A 116 -54.96 37.56 -4.99
CA THR A 116 -55.74 37.19 -3.82
C THR A 116 -56.00 35.67 -3.79
N GLY A 117 -55.33 34.96 -2.94
CA GLY A 117 -55.45 33.51 -2.80
C GLY A 117 -54.42 32.97 -1.85
N GLU A 118 -54.24 31.65 -1.84
CA GLU A 118 -53.23 30.98 -1.02
C GLU A 118 -51.81 31.00 -1.61
N THR A 119 -51.60 31.76 -2.70
CA THR A 119 -50.30 31.81 -3.38
C THR A 119 -49.39 32.82 -2.69
N VAL A 120 -48.23 32.32 -2.24
CA VAL A 120 -47.16 33.13 -1.66
C VAL A 120 -46.26 33.64 -2.78
N TYR A 121 -45.94 34.94 -2.79
CA TYR A 121 -45.08 35.54 -3.78
C TYR A 121 -44.02 36.46 -3.16
N LEU A 122 -42.94 36.73 -3.91
CA LEU A 122 -41.86 37.60 -3.47
C LEU A 122 -42.07 39.00 -4.07
N VAL A 123 -42.01 40.02 -3.23
CA VAL A 123 -42.25 41.41 -3.63
C VAL A 123 -41.21 42.35 -3.02
N GLY A 124 -40.96 43.49 -3.66
CA GLY A 124 -40.07 44.53 -3.20
C GLY A 124 -38.77 44.63 -3.97
N THR A 125 -38.20 45.82 -4.04
CA THR A 125 -36.91 46.11 -4.70
C THR A 125 -35.78 46.28 -3.69
N ASP A 126 -35.98 47.03 -2.63
CA ASP A 126 -34.99 47.29 -1.58
C ASP A 126 -35.11 46.29 -0.40
N HIS A 127 -36.34 45.96 -0.04
CA HIS A 127 -36.68 45.00 1.01
C HIS A 127 -37.50 43.89 0.40
N LEU A 128 -36.85 42.75 0.12
CA LEU A 128 -37.56 41.58 -0.38
C LEU A 128 -38.40 40.97 0.74
N LEU A 129 -39.70 40.84 0.45
CA LEU A 129 -40.69 40.24 1.34
C LEU A 129 -41.36 39.05 0.69
N ARG A 130 -41.59 38.01 1.47
CA ARG A 130 -42.47 36.90 1.10
C ARG A 130 -43.87 37.24 1.57
N GLN A 131 -44.88 37.31 0.70
CA GLN A 131 -46.23 37.82 1.02
C GLN A 131 -47.30 36.83 0.58
N VAL A 132 -48.38 36.81 1.34
CA VAL A 132 -49.64 36.20 0.96
C VAL A 132 -50.77 37.19 1.22
N THR A 133 -51.69 37.33 0.26
CA THR A 133 -52.87 38.19 0.40
C THR A 133 -54.13 37.33 0.33
N LYS A 134 -54.95 37.38 1.36
CA LYS A 134 -56.22 36.65 1.45
C LYS A 134 -57.38 37.63 1.38
N ARG A 135 -58.32 37.38 0.48
CA ARG A 135 -59.58 38.10 0.44
C ARG A 135 -60.53 37.55 1.49
N VAL A 136 -61.00 38.41 2.39
CA VAL A 136 -61.95 38.04 3.44
C VAL A 136 -63.35 38.46 2.98
N GLN A 137 -64.30 37.55 2.93
CA GLN A 137 -65.66 37.76 2.44
C GLN A 137 -66.69 36.97 3.25
N ILE A 138 -67.92 37.54 3.34
CA ILE A 138 -69.08 36.83 3.88
C ILE A 138 -70.13 36.75 2.77
N GLY A 139 -70.45 35.55 2.34
CA GLY A 139 -71.33 35.33 1.21
C GLY A 139 -70.81 35.96 -0.07
N ARG A 140 -71.48 37.01 -0.62
CA ARG A 140 -71.05 37.72 -1.81
C ARG A 140 -70.34 39.07 -1.53
N HIS A 141 -70.27 39.49 -0.28
CA HIS A 141 -69.71 40.79 0.11
C HIS A 141 -68.23 40.63 0.57
N VAL A 142 -67.35 41.34 -0.09
CA VAL A 142 -65.93 41.45 0.30
C VAL A 142 -65.84 42.44 1.43
N LEU A 143 -65.29 41.96 2.57
CA LEU A 143 -65.09 42.79 3.77
C LEU A 143 -63.72 43.50 3.75
N GLY A 144 -62.74 42.96 3.08
CA GLY A 144 -61.41 43.51 2.94
C GLY A 144 -60.40 42.46 2.53
N TYR A 145 -59.13 42.84 2.61
CA TYR A 145 -58.01 41.98 2.30
C TYR A 145 -57.01 41.96 3.46
N LEU A 146 -56.62 40.75 3.86
CA LEU A 146 -55.54 40.52 4.82
C LEU A 146 -54.27 40.25 4.04
N ARG A 147 -53.22 41.02 4.26
CA ARG A 147 -51.87 40.76 3.75
C ARG A 147 -50.97 40.40 4.89
N VAL A 148 -50.25 39.27 4.76
CA VAL A 148 -49.25 38.78 5.71
C VAL A 148 -47.93 38.77 4.99
N SER A 149 -46.91 39.36 5.59
CA SER A 149 -45.59 39.52 5.00
C SER A 149 -44.53 38.99 5.94
N HIS A 150 -43.46 38.40 5.38
CA HIS A 150 -42.30 37.89 6.12
C HIS A 150 -41.01 38.33 5.41
N PRO A 151 -40.02 38.89 6.13
CA PRO A 151 -38.79 39.36 5.51
C PRO A 151 -37.98 38.24 4.91
N TRP A 152 -37.56 38.43 3.65
CA TRP A 152 -36.78 37.43 2.91
C TRP A 152 -35.37 37.17 3.47
N PHE A 153 -34.85 38.07 4.30
CA PHE A 153 -33.52 37.92 4.90
C PHE A 153 -33.44 36.70 5.81
N GLU A 154 -34.53 36.21 6.39
CA GLU A 154 -34.57 35.00 7.21
C GLU A 154 -34.30 33.74 6.40
N VAL A 155 -34.56 33.76 5.10
CA VAL A 155 -34.20 32.69 4.17
C VAL A 155 -32.76 32.91 3.65
N THR A 156 -32.41 34.15 3.32
CA THR A 156 -31.12 34.44 2.68
C THR A 156 -29.93 34.38 3.61
N LYS A 157 -30.08 34.76 4.89
CA LYS A 157 -28.98 34.70 5.87
C LYS A 157 -28.50 33.24 6.12
N PRO A 158 -29.36 32.27 6.49
CA PRO A 158 -28.98 30.88 6.67
C PRO A 158 -28.40 30.25 5.39
N ILE A 159 -29.00 30.60 4.23
CA ILE A 159 -28.52 30.10 2.92
C ILE A 159 -27.09 30.61 2.63
N ARG A 160 -26.79 31.88 2.90
CA ARG A 160 -25.44 32.42 2.70
C ARG A 160 -24.41 31.75 3.62
N GLN A 161 -24.78 31.53 4.87
CA GLN A 161 -23.93 30.81 5.80
C GLN A 161 -23.68 29.35 5.32
N LEU A 162 -24.76 28.66 4.90
CA LEU A 162 -24.66 27.31 4.34
C LEU A 162 -23.73 27.25 3.12
N ILE A 163 -23.84 28.22 2.19
CA ILE A 163 -22.95 28.31 1.02
C ILE A 163 -21.49 28.44 1.47
N PHE A 164 -21.21 29.30 2.44
CA PHE A 164 -19.87 29.50 2.97
C PHE A 164 -19.33 28.20 3.59
N ASP A 165 -20.12 27.56 4.45
CA ASP A 165 -19.72 26.33 5.15
C ASP A 165 -19.50 25.16 4.18
N LEU A 166 -20.41 25.00 3.19
CA LEU A 166 -20.26 23.98 2.12
C LEU A 166 -19.04 24.26 1.24
N THR A 167 -18.78 25.52 0.91
CA THR A 167 -17.62 25.89 0.07
C THR A 167 -16.32 25.64 0.82
N LEU A 168 -16.24 26.05 2.07
CA LEU A 168 -15.06 25.82 2.91
C LEU A 168 -14.84 24.33 3.15
N GLY A 169 -15.88 23.59 3.53
CA GLY A 169 -15.83 22.17 3.79
C GLY A 169 -15.40 21.36 2.57
N THR A 170 -16.00 21.64 1.41
CA THR A 170 -15.61 20.98 0.14
C THR A 170 -14.18 21.31 -0.27
N ALA A 171 -13.73 22.55 -0.11
CA ALA A 171 -12.35 22.94 -0.42
C ALA A 171 -11.34 22.19 0.48
N VAL A 172 -11.59 22.10 1.79
CA VAL A 172 -10.74 21.35 2.73
C VAL A 172 -10.72 19.86 2.38
N MET A 173 -11.89 19.27 2.05
CA MET A 173 -11.95 17.85 1.66
C MET A 173 -11.18 17.56 0.36
N ILE A 174 -11.29 18.43 -0.65
CA ILE A 174 -10.55 18.28 -1.92
C ILE A 174 -9.06 18.39 -1.67
N MET A 175 -8.60 19.36 -0.88
CA MET A 175 -7.17 19.50 -0.52
C MET A 175 -6.66 18.28 0.25
N SER A 176 -7.41 17.80 1.22
CA SER A 176 -7.05 16.61 2.01
C SER A 176 -6.96 15.37 1.12
N THR A 177 -7.93 15.15 0.24
CA THR A 177 -7.93 14.03 -0.70
C THR A 177 -6.75 14.11 -1.67
N ALA A 178 -6.41 15.30 -2.16
CA ALA A 178 -5.26 15.50 -3.03
C ALA A 178 -3.94 15.18 -2.30
N ALA A 179 -3.79 15.63 -1.05
CA ALA A 179 -2.61 15.36 -0.23
C ALA A 179 -2.46 13.86 0.09
N ILE A 180 -3.53 13.21 0.54
CA ILE A 180 -3.55 11.78 0.84
C ILE A 180 -3.28 10.96 -0.43
N GLY A 181 -3.93 11.29 -1.55
CA GLY A 181 -3.73 10.62 -2.84
C GLY A 181 -2.29 10.73 -3.33
N TRP A 182 -1.66 11.88 -3.15
CA TRP A 182 -0.25 12.10 -3.48
C TRP A 182 0.68 11.25 -2.62
N LEU A 183 0.43 11.18 -1.31
CA LEU A 183 1.21 10.37 -0.36
C LEU A 183 1.09 8.88 -0.66
N LEU A 184 -0.14 8.36 -0.74
CA LEU A 184 -0.42 6.95 -0.99
C LEU A 184 0.11 6.48 -2.34
N SER A 185 -0.07 7.31 -3.39
CA SER A 185 0.49 7.00 -4.72
C SER A 185 2.02 6.91 -4.69
N GLY A 186 2.69 7.71 -3.83
CA GLY A 186 4.14 7.63 -3.63
C GLY A 186 4.57 6.30 -3.00
N ILE A 187 3.87 5.86 -1.97
CA ILE A 187 4.15 4.61 -1.25
C ILE A 187 3.88 3.39 -2.16
N ALA A 188 2.74 3.39 -2.87
CA ALA A 188 2.34 2.27 -3.71
C ALA A 188 3.25 2.07 -4.94
N ILE A 189 3.80 3.14 -5.52
CA ILE A 189 4.64 3.06 -6.73
C ILE A 189 6.09 2.70 -6.38
N LYS A 190 6.57 2.97 -5.16
CA LYS A 190 7.96 2.72 -4.76
C LYS A 190 8.37 1.25 -4.99
N PRO A 191 7.65 0.22 -4.47
CA PRO A 191 8.05 -1.18 -4.66
C PRO A 191 8.03 -1.62 -6.13
N VAL A 192 7.08 -1.12 -6.93
CA VAL A 192 7.02 -1.43 -8.37
C VAL A 192 8.23 -0.85 -9.12
N ARG A 193 8.62 0.37 -8.77
CA ARG A 193 9.80 1.02 -9.35
C ARG A 193 11.09 0.26 -9.00
N GLU A 194 11.24 -0.14 -7.74
CA GLU A 194 12.40 -0.89 -7.28
C GLU A 194 12.48 -2.26 -7.97
N SER A 195 11.36 -2.97 -8.06
CA SER A 195 11.28 -4.25 -8.80
C SER A 195 11.64 -4.09 -10.27
N TYR A 196 11.11 -3.06 -10.93
CA TYR A 196 11.44 -2.77 -12.34
C TYR A 196 12.93 -2.43 -12.54
N GLN A 197 13.53 -1.66 -11.62
CA GLN A 197 14.95 -1.33 -11.67
C GLN A 197 15.81 -2.58 -11.47
N ARG A 198 15.47 -3.44 -10.50
CA ARG A 198 16.16 -4.73 -10.29
C ARG A 198 16.07 -5.63 -11.52
N LEU A 199 14.90 -5.74 -12.14
CA LEU A 199 14.73 -6.52 -13.37
C LEU A 199 15.56 -5.95 -14.54
N LYS A 200 15.56 -4.64 -14.70
CA LYS A 200 16.36 -3.98 -15.75
C LYS A 200 17.86 -4.22 -15.55
N GLN A 201 18.35 -4.07 -14.32
CA GLN A 201 19.74 -4.33 -13.97
C GLN A 201 20.09 -5.80 -14.23
N PHE A 202 19.28 -6.73 -13.72
CA PHE A 202 19.44 -8.16 -13.95
C PHE A 202 19.54 -8.52 -15.43
N THR A 203 18.67 -7.95 -16.28
CA THR A 203 18.69 -8.22 -17.72
C THR A 203 19.95 -7.66 -18.39
N ALA A 204 20.41 -6.50 -17.97
CA ALA A 204 21.64 -5.90 -18.50
C ALA A 204 22.87 -6.73 -18.12
N ASP A 205 22.99 -7.10 -16.84
CA ASP A 205 24.13 -7.87 -16.32
C ASP A 205 24.16 -9.29 -16.91
N ALA A 206 23.00 -9.96 -17.00
CA ALA A 206 22.87 -11.25 -17.67
C ALA A 206 23.32 -11.19 -19.14
N SER A 207 22.93 -10.14 -19.85
CA SER A 207 23.35 -9.92 -21.25
C SER A 207 24.85 -9.76 -21.42
N HIS A 208 25.48 -9.05 -20.48
CA HIS A 208 26.95 -8.86 -20.47
C HIS A 208 27.67 -10.16 -20.15
N GLU A 209 27.24 -10.90 -19.10
CA GLU A 209 27.87 -12.15 -18.68
C GLU A 209 27.66 -13.31 -19.69
N LEU A 210 26.58 -13.29 -20.47
CA LEU A 210 26.39 -14.25 -21.55
C LEU A 210 27.22 -13.89 -22.78
N ARG A 211 27.36 -12.59 -23.12
CA ARG A 211 28.09 -12.16 -24.32
C ARG A 211 29.60 -12.52 -24.25
N ASN A 212 30.19 -12.42 -23.06
CA ASN A 212 31.65 -12.66 -22.89
C ASN A 212 32.06 -14.09 -23.28
N PRO A 213 31.48 -15.19 -22.72
CA PRO A 213 31.85 -16.54 -23.11
C PRO A 213 31.51 -16.85 -24.56
N ILE A 214 30.40 -16.32 -25.11
CA ILE A 214 30.03 -16.47 -26.51
C ILE A 214 31.09 -15.85 -27.42
N ALA A 215 31.55 -14.63 -27.13
CA ALA A 215 32.61 -13.96 -27.91
C ALA A 215 33.92 -14.74 -27.86
N MET A 216 34.29 -15.27 -26.65
CA MET A 216 35.47 -16.11 -26.50
C MET A 216 35.37 -17.42 -27.30
N ILE A 217 34.22 -18.11 -27.25
CA ILE A 217 33.99 -19.32 -28.06
C ILE A 217 34.12 -18.98 -29.57
N GLN A 218 33.49 -17.89 -30.02
CA GLN A 218 33.57 -17.46 -31.42
C GLN A 218 35.02 -17.17 -31.85
N THR A 219 35.78 -16.42 -31.04
CA THR A 219 37.18 -16.11 -31.30
C THR A 219 38.03 -17.37 -31.37
N THR A 220 37.85 -18.29 -30.37
CA THR A 220 38.62 -19.57 -30.33
C THR A 220 38.32 -20.41 -31.56
N VAL A 221 37.08 -20.52 -31.99
CA VAL A 221 36.67 -21.26 -33.19
C VAL A 221 37.21 -20.60 -34.47
N GLN A 222 37.13 -19.25 -34.57
CA GLN A 222 37.66 -18.51 -35.70
C GLN A 222 39.17 -18.68 -35.86
N VAL A 223 39.90 -18.64 -34.75
CA VAL A 223 41.36 -18.89 -34.75
C VAL A 223 41.63 -20.34 -35.18
N ALA A 224 40.87 -21.32 -34.67
CA ALA A 224 41.03 -22.70 -35.05
C ALA A 224 40.72 -22.98 -36.55
N LEU A 225 39.81 -22.23 -37.14
CA LEU A 225 39.48 -22.34 -38.57
C LEU A 225 40.43 -21.57 -39.53
N ALA A 226 41.17 -20.58 -39.00
CA ALA A 226 42.07 -19.75 -39.80
C ALA A 226 43.40 -20.46 -40.16
N ASP A 227 43.79 -21.47 -39.39
CA ASP A 227 45.02 -22.23 -39.62
C ASP A 227 44.74 -23.72 -39.77
N PRO A 228 44.67 -24.24 -41.03
CA PRO A 228 44.37 -25.65 -41.29
C PRO A 228 45.48 -26.62 -40.93
N ASP A 229 46.72 -26.15 -40.74
CA ASP A 229 47.88 -26.98 -40.51
C ASP A 229 48.26 -27.09 -38.99
N TRP A 230 47.32 -26.87 -38.12
CA TRP A 230 47.52 -26.98 -36.66
C TRP A 230 47.95 -28.39 -36.22
N GLU A 231 48.93 -28.40 -35.29
CA GLU A 231 49.27 -29.65 -34.60
C GLU A 231 48.02 -30.22 -33.86
N PRO A 232 47.78 -31.53 -33.93
CA PRO A 232 46.59 -32.17 -33.32
C PRO A 232 46.47 -31.87 -31.79
N GLN A 233 47.57 -31.63 -31.12
CA GLN A 233 47.60 -31.31 -29.69
C GLN A 233 47.02 -29.92 -29.41
N LEU A 234 47.40 -28.90 -30.20
CA LEU A 234 46.87 -27.55 -30.12
C LEU A 234 45.37 -27.50 -30.44
N GLN A 235 44.92 -28.23 -31.46
CA GLN A 235 43.52 -28.36 -31.82
C GLN A 235 42.71 -28.96 -30.65
N ARG A 236 43.20 -29.99 -30.00
CA ARG A 236 42.59 -30.60 -28.84
C ARG A 236 42.49 -29.62 -27.65
N GLN A 237 43.54 -28.82 -27.40
CA GLN A 237 43.52 -27.79 -26.37
C GLN A 237 42.43 -26.73 -26.63
N GLN A 238 42.28 -26.28 -27.86
CA GLN A 238 41.26 -25.29 -28.24
C GLN A 238 39.84 -25.88 -28.05
N LEU A 239 39.61 -27.13 -28.45
CA LEU A 239 38.32 -27.83 -28.22
C LEU A 239 38.01 -27.96 -26.74
N MET A 240 38.98 -28.26 -25.86
CA MET A 240 38.84 -28.29 -24.42
C MET A 240 38.48 -26.91 -23.84
N VAL A 241 39.02 -25.83 -24.41
CA VAL A 241 38.64 -24.46 -24.01
C VAL A 241 37.19 -24.18 -24.40
N VAL A 242 36.77 -24.51 -25.62
CA VAL A 242 35.38 -24.35 -26.09
C VAL A 242 34.43 -25.16 -25.23
N GLU A 243 34.76 -26.42 -24.93
CA GLU A 243 33.94 -27.29 -24.07
C GLU A 243 33.75 -26.66 -22.68
N ARG A 244 34.82 -26.22 -22.03
CA ARG A 244 34.79 -25.55 -20.72
C ARG A 244 33.93 -24.29 -20.72
N LEU A 245 34.06 -23.47 -21.76
CA LEU A 245 33.26 -22.24 -21.92
C LEU A 245 31.76 -22.57 -22.14
N THR A 246 31.46 -23.62 -22.89
CA THR A 246 30.07 -24.08 -23.13
C THR A 246 29.44 -24.62 -21.85
N GLN A 247 30.18 -25.41 -21.08
CA GLN A 247 29.72 -25.91 -19.77
C GLN A 247 29.49 -24.76 -18.77
N ARG A 248 30.38 -23.76 -18.79
CA ARG A 248 30.21 -22.54 -17.97
C ARG A 248 28.95 -21.77 -18.38
N LEU A 249 28.70 -21.63 -19.70
CA LEU A 249 27.52 -20.98 -20.23
C LEU A 249 26.24 -21.72 -19.82
N GLY A 250 26.23 -23.07 -19.90
CA GLY A 250 25.10 -23.89 -19.43
C GLY A 250 24.80 -23.68 -17.94
N ARG A 251 25.82 -23.68 -17.10
CA ARG A 251 25.65 -23.38 -15.66
C ARG A 251 25.09 -21.98 -15.44
N LEU A 252 25.61 -20.95 -16.12
CA LEU A 252 25.11 -19.59 -16.02
C LEU A 252 23.63 -19.49 -16.40
N VAL A 253 23.20 -20.13 -17.49
CA VAL A 253 21.79 -20.16 -17.91
C VAL A 253 20.91 -20.82 -16.87
N ASN A 254 21.33 -21.98 -16.31
CA ASN A 254 20.59 -22.67 -15.25
C ASN A 254 20.51 -21.84 -13.95
N ASP A 255 21.56 -21.10 -13.60
CA ASP A 255 21.58 -20.17 -12.47
C ASP A 255 20.58 -19.02 -12.67
N LEU A 256 20.54 -18.44 -13.87
CA LEU A 256 19.60 -17.38 -14.21
C LEU A 256 18.15 -17.86 -14.18
N LEU A 257 17.88 -19.05 -14.76
CA LEU A 257 16.53 -19.64 -14.75
C LEU A 257 16.08 -19.96 -13.33
N PHE A 258 16.99 -20.45 -12.46
CA PHE A 258 16.67 -20.71 -11.06
C PHE A 258 16.27 -19.41 -10.35
N LEU A 259 17.08 -18.35 -10.46
CA LEU A 259 16.77 -17.06 -9.83
C LEU A 259 15.49 -16.43 -10.36
N ALA A 260 15.22 -16.54 -11.66
CA ALA A 260 13.97 -16.05 -12.26
C ALA A 260 12.73 -16.79 -11.71
N ARG A 261 12.83 -18.10 -11.50
CA ARG A 261 11.76 -18.91 -10.88
C ARG A 261 11.58 -18.59 -9.41
N ALA A 262 12.69 -18.34 -8.67
CA ALA A 262 12.68 -17.93 -7.27
C ALA A 262 11.93 -16.60 -7.09
N ASP A 263 12.25 -15.59 -7.91
CA ASP A 263 11.58 -14.28 -7.89
C ASP A 263 10.07 -14.35 -8.14
N SER A 264 9.69 -15.24 -9.05
CA SER A 264 8.28 -15.42 -9.43
C SER A 264 7.50 -16.27 -8.41
N ARG A 265 8.13 -16.73 -7.32
CA ARG A 265 7.57 -17.71 -6.39
C ARG A 265 7.02 -18.97 -7.09
N MET A 266 7.59 -19.30 -8.25
CA MET A 266 7.24 -20.50 -9.03
C MET A 266 8.11 -21.69 -8.70
N LEU A 267 9.09 -21.54 -7.81
CA LEU A 267 9.83 -22.68 -7.28
C LEU A 267 8.87 -23.51 -6.44
N GLN A 268 8.68 -24.74 -6.84
CA GLN A 268 7.96 -25.75 -6.06
C GLN A 268 9.02 -26.74 -5.56
N PRO A 269 9.57 -26.57 -4.33
CA PRO A 269 10.53 -27.52 -3.78
C PRO A 269 9.87 -28.89 -3.62
N GLN A 270 10.63 -29.94 -3.86
CA GLN A 270 10.21 -31.29 -3.50
C GLN A 270 10.48 -31.49 -2.01
N TRP A 271 9.50 -31.12 -1.20
CA TRP A 271 9.62 -31.21 0.25
C TRP A 271 9.72 -32.67 0.70
N GLN A 272 10.86 -33.02 1.26
CA GLN A 272 11.13 -34.33 1.84
C GLN A 272 11.99 -34.17 3.13
N PRO A 273 11.98 -35.15 4.03
CA PRO A 273 12.95 -35.16 5.14
C PRO A 273 14.37 -35.30 4.57
N VAL A 274 15.24 -34.34 4.87
CA VAL A 274 16.61 -34.28 4.40
C VAL A 274 17.54 -34.34 5.63
N PRO A 275 18.32 -35.41 5.85
CA PRO A 275 19.35 -35.47 6.85
C PRO A 275 20.55 -34.61 6.42
N LEU A 276 20.74 -33.46 7.09
CA LEU A 276 21.77 -32.49 6.71
C LEU A 276 23.20 -32.98 6.94
N ASP A 277 23.41 -33.85 7.88
CA ASP A 277 24.70 -34.51 8.13
C ASP A 277 25.13 -35.34 6.92
N ALA A 278 24.24 -36.17 6.40
CA ALA A 278 24.52 -36.99 5.21
C ALA A 278 24.73 -36.10 3.96
N LEU A 279 23.87 -35.07 3.78
CA LEU A 279 23.99 -34.12 2.65
C LEU A 279 25.32 -33.35 2.73
N LEU A 280 25.72 -32.87 3.89
CA LEU A 280 26.99 -32.16 4.07
C LEU A 280 28.21 -33.08 3.86
N MET A 281 28.13 -34.37 4.26
CA MET A 281 29.17 -35.33 3.94
C MET A 281 29.35 -35.51 2.44
N GLU A 282 28.25 -35.68 1.67
CA GLU A 282 28.30 -35.78 0.20
C GLU A 282 28.92 -34.54 -0.44
N VAL A 283 28.49 -33.34 -0.03
CA VAL A 283 29.07 -32.06 -0.53
C VAL A 283 30.58 -31.97 -0.22
N ILE A 284 31.01 -32.39 0.97
CA ILE A 284 32.40 -32.32 1.33
C ILE A 284 33.22 -33.33 0.54
N GLU A 285 32.74 -34.57 0.36
CA GLU A 285 33.41 -35.58 -0.45
C GLU A 285 33.62 -35.10 -1.90
N GLU A 286 32.60 -34.48 -2.51
CA GLU A 286 32.74 -33.90 -3.84
C GLU A 286 33.80 -32.78 -3.90
N GLN A 287 33.88 -31.94 -2.87
CA GLN A 287 34.81 -30.81 -2.82
C GLN A 287 36.21 -31.18 -2.34
N GLN A 288 36.39 -32.37 -1.79
CA GLN A 288 37.70 -32.86 -1.24
C GLN A 288 38.80 -32.87 -2.31
N VAL A 289 38.50 -33.26 -3.55
CA VAL A 289 39.46 -33.28 -4.65
C VAL A 289 39.96 -31.87 -4.94
N ILE A 290 39.07 -30.88 -4.99
CA ILE A 290 39.42 -29.48 -5.23
C ILE A 290 40.22 -28.90 -4.07
N ALA A 291 39.83 -29.26 -2.83
CA ALA A 291 40.57 -28.85 -1.62
C ALA A 291 41.98 -29.36 -1.63
N ALA A 292 42.18 -30.67 -1.96
CA ALA A 292 43.50 -31.29 -2.06
C ALA A 292 44.40 -30.66 -3.14
N GLU A 293 43.83 -30.37 -4.33
CA GLU A 293 44.54 -29.66 -5.41
C GLU A 293 45.03 -28.26 -4.98
N LYS A 294 44.26 -27.58 -4.12
CA LYS A 294 44.61 -26.25 -3.60
C LYS A 294 45.43 -26.26 -2.32
N GLY A 295 45.70 -27.44 -1.72
CA GLY A 295 46.39 -27.56 -0.45
C GLY A 295 45.62 -26.97 0.73
N VAL A 296 44.30 -27.03 0.70
CA VAL A 296 43.39 -26.52 1.75
C VAL A 296 42.81 -27.67 2.52
N CYS A 297 42.87 -27.63 3.86
CA CYS A 297 42.25 -28.61 4.74
C CYS A 297 40.75 -28.38 4.82
N LEU A 298 39.93 -29.33 4.33
CA LEU A 298 38.46 -29.28 4.38
C LEU A 298 37.97 -30.28 5.43
N SER A 299 37.17 -29.82 6.41
CA SER A 299 36.70 -30.67 7.52
C SER A 299 35.21 -30.42 7.83
N LEU A 300 34.53 -31.49 8.30
CA LEU A 300 33.16 -31.42 8.82
C LEU A 300 33.17 -31.73 10.31
N HIS A 301 32.51 -30.91 11.10
CA HIS A 301 32.34 -31.08 12.53
C HIS A 301 30.84 -31.12 12.86
N LEU A 302 30.40 -32.23 13.46
CA LEU A 302 29.04 -32.37 13.98
C LEU A 302 29.11 -32.07 15.49
N VAL A 303 28.39 -31.02 15.92
CA VAL A 303 28.34 -30.61 17.32
C VAL A 303 27.00 -31.07 17.90
N GLU A 304 27.06 -32.17 18.63
CA GLU A 304 25.93 -32.63 19.42
C GLU A 304 25.80 -31.75 20.65
N THR A 305 24.69 -31.05 20.80
CA THR A 305 24.35 -30.38 22.07
C THR A 305 24.06 -31.49 23.10
N PRO A 306 24.71 -31.47 24.29
CA PRO A 306 24.37 -32.44 25.32
C PRO A 306 22.92 -32.19 25.73
N SER A 307 22.00 -33.00 25.22
CA SER A 307 20.64 -33.10 25.75
C SER A 307 20.75 -33.36 27.23
N VAL A 308 20.13 -32.50 28.05
CA VAL A 308 19.99 -32.73 29.50
C VAL A 308 19.36 -34.10 29.65
N ALA A 309 20.17 -35.07 30.06
CA ALA A 309 19.76 -36.43 30.31
C ALA A 309 18.68 -36.41 31.42
N ILE A 310 17.42 -36.43 31.02
CA ILE A 310 16.38 -36.91 31.89
C ILE A 310 16.57 -38.40 31.96
N THR A 311 17.21 -38.83 33.07
CA THR A 311 17.34 -40.20 33.49
C THR A 311 15.97 -40.91 33.44
N GLN A 312 15.71 -41.63 32.36
CA GLN A 312 14.81 -42.77 32.39
C GLN A 312 15.57 -43.97 31.87
N GLU A 313 16.17 -44.71 32.84
CA GLU A 313 16.51 -46.09 32.68
C GLU A 313 15.24 -46.87 32.33
N ASN A 314 15.20 -47.44 31.16
CA ASN A 314 14.30 -48.47 30.60
C ASN A 314 13.60 -48.02 29.32
N SER A 315 14.30 -48.18 28.20
CA SER A 315 13.71 -48.79 27.01
C SER A 315 14.77 -49.03 25.94
N SER A 316 14.88 -50.29 25.62
CA SER A 316 15.60 -50.93 24.54
C SER A 316 15.48 -50.20 23.21
N GLU A 317 16.61 -50.12 22.52
CA GLU A 317 16.74 -50.11 21.04
C GLU A 317 15.68 -49.29 20.30
N PHE A 318 15.87 -47.96 20.25
CA PHE A 318 15.41 -47.16 19.11
C PHE A 318 16.64 -46.50 18.47
N PRO A 319 16.72 -46.53 17.12
CA PRO A 319 17.82 -45.86 16.41
C PRO A 319 17.84 -44.40 16.78
N THR A 320 19.03 -43.83 16.89
CA THR A 320 19.28 -42.38 17.01
C THR A 320 18.83 -41.72 15.73
N GLU A 321 17.49 -41.63 15.52
CA GLU A 321 16.86 -41.06 14.34
C GLU A 321 16.85 -39.54 14.42
N ASP A 322 17.59 -38.95 13.50
CA ASP A 322 17.29 -37.70 12.83
C ASP A 322 17.37 -36.40 13.63
N VAL A 323 18.40 -36.26 14.47
CA VAL A 323 18.68 -34.99 15.16
C VAL A 323 18.92 -33.84 14.15
N PHE A 324 19.48 -34.15 13.00
CA PHE A 324 19.88 -33.18 11.97
C PHE A 324 18.98 -33.16 10.73
N THR A 325 17.68 -33.48 10.84
CA THR A 325 16.77 -33.53 9.71
C THR A 325 16.01 -32.22 9.56
N VAL A 326 15.93 -31.72 8.31
CA VAL A 326 15.09 -30.60 7.88
C VAL A 326 14.05 -31.06 6.87
N GLN A 327 12.92 -30.36 6.77
CA GLN A 327 12.05 -30.49 5.63
C GLN A 327 12.59 -29.61 4.51
N GLY A 328 12.92 -30.19 3.36
CA GLY A 328 13.53 -29.45 2.26
C GLY A 328 13.64 -30.23 0.96
N ASP A 329 14.23 -29.59 -0.02
CA ASP A 329 14.56 -30.13 -1.31
C ASP A 329 16.06 -30.46 -1.33
N TRP A 330 16.39 -31.75 -1.50
CA TRP A 330 17.79 -32.26 -1.48
C TRP A 330 18.69 -31.51 -2.45
N ASP A 331 18.25 -31.38 -3.72
CA ASP A 331 19.09 -30.79 -4.77
C ASP A 331 19.34 -29.29 -4.51
N GLN A 332 18.33 -28.58 -3.99
CA GLN A 332 18.48 -27.18 -3.64
C GLN A 332 19.43 -27.01 -2.44
N LEU A 333 19.29 -27.82 -1.39
CA LEU A 333 20.16 -27.75 -0.22
C LEU A 333 21.60 -28.19 -0.55
N ALA A 334 21.78 -29.21 -1.36
CA ALA A 334 23.10 -29.59 -1.86
C ALA A 334 23.76 -28.46 -2.64
N ARG A 335 23.00 -27.80 -3.53
CA ARG A 335 23.47 -26.64 -4.28
C ARG A 335 23.83 -25.46 -3.38
N LEU A 336 23.06 -25.20 -2.32
CA LEU A 336 23.34 -24.17 -1.31
C LEU A 336 24.74 -24.39 -0.71
N PHE A 337 24.97 -25.58 -0.14
CA PHE A 337 26.21 -25.84 0.57
C PHE A 337 27.41 -26.01 -0.39
N THR A 338 27.19 -26.56 -1.58
CA THR A 338 28.22 -26.55 -2.64
C THR A 338 28.65 -25.13 -3.01
N ASN A 339 27.71 -24.18 -3.14
CA ASN A 339 28.06 -22.80 -3.41
C ASN A 339 28.86 -22.14 -2.28
N LEU A 340 28.51 -22.41 -1.02
CA LEU A 340 29.22 -21.86 0.14
C LEU A 340 30.61 -22.45 0.28
N VAL A 341 30.75 -23.81 0.21
CA VAL A 341 32.03 -24.50 0.34
C VAL A 341 32.96 -24.19 -0.85
N SER A 342 32.47 -24.18 -2.08
CA SER A 342 33.27 -23.83 -3.25
C SER A 342 33.78 -22.38 -3.20
N ASN A 343 32.96 -21.43 -2.70
CA ASN A 343 33.41 -20.06 -2.47
C ASN A 343 34.50 -20.01 -1.39
N ALA A 344 34.32 -20.68 -0.28
CA ALA A 344 35.34 -20.78 0.77
C ALA A 344 36.68 -21.31 0.22
N LEU A 345 36.65 -22.43 -0.53
CA LEU A 345 37.84 -23.02 -1.18
C LEU A 345 38.44 -22.09 -2.26
N GLN A 346 37.60 -21.27 -2.92
CA GLN A 346 38.08 -20.34 -3.97
C GLN A 346 38.89 -19.19 -3.38
N TYR A 347 38.48 -18.66 -2.24
CA TYR A 347 39.12 -17.51 -1.60
C TYR A 347 40.14 -17.85 -0.52
N THR A 348 40.27 -19.13 -0.20
CA THR A 348 41.33 -19.65 0.66
C THR A 348 42.48 -20.14 -0.22
N SER A 349 43.67 -19.58 -0.04
CA SER A 349 44.89 -20.00 -0.74
C SER A 349 45.94 -20.38 0.31
N ALA A 350 46.65 -21.44 0.07
CA ALA A 350 47.84 -21.74 0.85
C ALA A 350 48.92 -20.66 0.58
N SER A 351 48.91 -19.59 1.39
CA SER A 351 49.91 -18.53 1.30
C SER A 351 51.23 -19.01 1.91
N THR A 352 52.31 -18.94 1.16
CA THR A 352 53.65 -19.46 1.47
C THR A 352 54.36 -18.72 2.63
N GLU A 353 53.73 -17.70 3.26
CA GLU A 353 54.47 -16.78 4.16
C GLU A 353 53.92 -16.65 5.59
N MET A 354 52.78 -17.27 5.97
CA MET A 354 52.29 -17.24 7.36
C MET A 354 51.80 -18.63 7.80
N ALA A 355 52.29 -19.09 8.93
CA ALA A 355 52.16 -20.43 9.52
C ALA A 355 50.75 -20.80 10.05
N SER A 356 49.67 -20.34 9.44
CA SER A 356 48.34 -20.88 9.67
C SER A 356 47.93 -21.75 8.48
N GLU A 357 47.63 -23.03 8.75
CA GLU A 357 47.14 -23.94 7.73
C GLU A 357 45.88 -23.36 7.07
N ALA A 358 45.90 -23.24 5.74
CA ALA A 358 44.74 -22.86 4.97
C ALA A 358 43.65 -23.90 5.20
N SER A 359 42.53 -23.48 5.77
CA SER A 359 41.47 -24.40 6.15
C SER A 359 40.06 -23.86 5.86
N VAL A 360 39.17 -24.78 5.51
CA VAL A 360 37.74 -24.56 5.42
C VAL A 360 37.06 -25.56 6.36
N GLN A 361 36.30 -25.04 7.31
CA GLN A 361 35.62 -25.85 8.33
C GLN A 361 34.09 -25.68 8.15
N VAL A 362 33.39 -26.80 8.06
CA VAL A 362 31.92 -26.87 8.08
C VAL A 362 31.48 -27.41 9.42
N GLU A 363 30.63 -26.71 10.13
CA GLU A 363 30.10 -27.09 11.43
C GLU A 363 28.58 -27.17 11.37
N LEU A 364 27.99 -28.28 11.81
CA LEU A 364 26.55 -28.48 11.95
C LEU A 364 26.19 -28.61 13.42
N GLN A 365 25.28 -27.80 13.89
CA GLN A 365 24.82 -27.77 15.28
C GLN A 365 23.29 -27.62 15.34
N GLN A 366 22.65 -28.32 16.25
CA GLN A 366 21.27 -28.07 16.62
C GLN A 366 21.20 -26.97 17.69
N ILE A 367 20.32 -25.98 17.49
CA ILE A 367 20.09 -24.90 18.45
C ILE A 367 18.59 -24.78 18.78
N GLU A 368 18.30 -24.46 20.02
CA GLU A 368 16.92 -24.18 20.44
C GLU A 368 16.70 -22.67 20.58
N ARG A 369 15.66 -22.17 19.97
CA ARG A 369 15.26 -20.77 20.10
C ARG A 369 13.86 -20.66 20.71
N PRO A 370 13.65 -19.83 21.75
CA PRO A 370 12.29 -19.58 22.25
C PRO A 370 11.44 -18.93 21.18
N SER A 371 10.27 -19.50 20.93
CA SER A 371 9.37 -19.12 19.80
C SER A 371 8.77 -17.71 19.93
N SER A 372 8.65 -17.15 21.15
CA SER A 372 8.31 -15.74 21.43
C SER A 372 8.46 -15.46 22.91
N VAL A 373 8.62 -14.20 23.29
CA VAL A 373 8.68 -13.77 24.68
C VAL A 373 7.35 -14.17 25.38
N GLY A 374 7.39 -15.22 26.21
CA GLY A 374 6.23 -15.73 26.97
C GLY A 374 5.63 -17.06 26.48
N SER A 375 6.12 -17.65 25.38
CA SER A 375 5.68 -18.97 24.90
C SER A 375 6.59 -20.08 25.43
N ARG A 376 5.98 -21.17 25.95
CA ARG A 376 6.69 -22.41 26.33
C ARG A 376 7.13 -23.27 25.14
N ASN A 377 6.91 -22.80 23.89
CA ASN A 377 7.22 -23.55 22.69
C ASN A 377 8.63 -23.15 22.20
N THR A 378 9.61 -24.00 22.34
CA THR A 378 10.94 -23.89 21.74
C THR A 378 10.87 -24.38 20.29
N GLN A 379 11.42 -23.59 19.36
CA GLN A 379 11.62 -24.00 17.98
C GLN A 379 13.05 -24.55 17.85
N SER A 380 13.16 -25.79 17.41
CA SER A 380 14.42 -26.39 17.08
C SER A 380 14.89 -25.91 15.72
N LEU A 381 16.12 -25.45 15.62
CA LEU A 381 16.75 -24.96 14.41
C LEU A 381 18.08 -25.70 14.20
N LEU A 382 18.43 -25.94 12.93
CA LEU A 382 19.74 -26.43 12.55
C LEU A 382 20.59 -25.28 12.06
N LYS A 383 21.77 -25.13 12.61
CA LYS A 383 22.76 -24.13 12.28
C LYS A 383 23.92 -24.78 11.57
N VAL A 384 24.17 -24.35 10.32
CA VAL A 384 25.35 -24.74 9.55
C VAL A 384 26.26 -23.54 9.42
N GLN A 385 27.54 -23.68 9.82
CA GLN A 385 28.54 -22.64 9.65
C GLN A 385 29.61 -23.15 8.67
N VAL A 386 29.90 -22.34 7.65
CA VAL A 386 31.03 -22.57 6.74
C VAL A 386 32.04 -21.46 7.01
N ARG A 387 33.18 -21.83 7.60
CA ARG A 387 34.25 -20.92 7.98
C ARG A 387 35.46 -21.15 7.15
N ASP A 388 36.04 -20.10 6.58
CA ASP A 388 37.31 -20.12 5.86
C ASP A 388 38.37 -19.22 6.51
N THR A 389 39.63 -19.49 6.25
CA THR A 389 40.80 -18.68 6.64
C THR A 389 41.31 -17.85 5.46
N GLY A 390 40.45 -17.47 4.52
CA GLY A 390 40.81 -16.79 3.29
C GLY A 390 41.04 -15.31 3.42
N THR A 391 40.96 -14.60 2.27
CA THR A 391 41.22 -13.15 2.17
C THR A 391 40.23 -12.28 2.91
N GLY A 392 39.10 -12.81 3.33
CA GLY A 392 38.02 -12.04 3.94
C GLY A 392 37.34 -11.03 3.00
N ILE A 393 36.37 -10.34 3.53
CA ILE A 393 35.52 -9.40 2.81
C ILE A 393 35.57 -8.04 3.53
N SER A 394 35.69 -6.95 2.78
CA SER A 394 35.67 -5.60 3.35
C SER A 394 34.28 -5.24 3.88
N GLU A 395 34.21 -4.47 4.94
CA GLU A 395 32.94 -4.03 5.56
C GLU A 395 32.01 -3.32 4.55
N SER A 396 32.57 -2.55 3.63
CA SER A 396 31.82 -1.87 2.57
C SER A 396 31.17 -2.81 1.55
N ALA A 397 31.73 -4.03 1.38
CA ALA A 397 31.23 -5.02 0.43
C ALA A 397 30.16 -5.95 1.05
N LEU A 398 30.20 -6.16 2.37
CA LEU A 398 29.28 -7.08 3.07
C LEU A 398 27.79 -6.90 2.76
N PRO A 399 27.24 -5.67 2.66
CA PRO A 399 25.83 -5.48 2.32
C PRO A 399 25.46 -5.93 0.89
N HIS A 400 26.45 -6.08 0.01
CA HIS A 400 26.25 -6.34 -1.42
C HIS A 400 26.61 -7.74 -1.88
N ILE A 401 27.20 -8.58 -1.02
CA ILE A 401 27.69 -9.90 -1.46
C ILE A 401 26.60 -10.85 -1.92
N PHE A 402 25.34 -10.63 -1.53
CA PHE A 402 24.19 -11.38 -1.98
C PHE A 402 23.51 -10.76 -3.20
N ASP A 403 23.97 -9.56 -3.64
CA ASP A 403 23.47 -8.95 -4.88
C ASP A 403 23.92 -9.79 -6.08
N ARG A 404 23.07 -9.92 -7.09
CA ARG A 404 23.35 -10.70 -8.30
C ARG A 404 24.48 -10.07 -9.08
N PHE A 405 25.39 -10.90 -9.59
CA PHE A 405 26.57 -10.50 -10.33
C PHE A 405 27.57 -9.64 -9.54
N TYR A 406 27.35 -9.46 -8.24
CA TYR A 406 28.28 -8.68 -7.42
C TYR A 406 29.58 -9.46 -7.18
N ARG A 407 30.69 -8.76 -7.27
CA ARG A 407 32.04 -9.26 -7.06
C ARG A 407 32.89 -8.20 -6.38
N VAL A 408 33.61 -8.58 -5.33
CA VAL A 408 34.44 -7.66 -4.54
C VAL A 408 35.61 -7.12 -5.36
N ASP A 409 36.17 -7.93 -6.25
CA ASP A 409 37.31 -7.53 -7.11
C ASP A 409 37.06 -7.87 -8.59
N PRO A 410 36.60 -6.91 -9.40
CA PRO A 410 36.39 -7.11 -10.83
C PRO A 410 37.69 -7.32 -11.62
N ALA A 411 38.87 -6.92 -11.09
CA ALA A 411 40.14 -6.95 -11.80
C ALA A 411 40.77 -8.35 -11.89
N ARG A 412 40.36 -9.29 -11.04
CA ARG A 412 40.77 -10.71 -11.10
C ARG A 412 40.04 -11.53 -12.18
N THR A 413 39.54 -10.88 -13.23
CA THR A 413 38.80 -11.48 -14.35
C THR A 413 39.65 -12.44 -15.22
N HIS A 414 40.95 -12.47 -15.07
CA HIS A 414 41.82 -13.28 -15.91
C HIS A 414 42.09 -14.72 -15.41
N GLU A 415 41.70 -15.05 -14.19
CA GLU A 415 41.75 -16.45 -13.76
C GLU A 415 40.51 -17.20 -14.26
N ALA A 416 40.74 -18.27 -14.99
CA ALA A 416 39.71 -19.13 -15.61
C ALA A 416 38.69 -19.74 -14.63
N ALA A 417 38.89 -19.54 -13.34
CA ALA A 417 38.07 -20.02 -12.23
C ALA A 417 37.12 -18.97 -11.62
N ALA A 418 37.08 -17.75 -12.16
CA ALA A 418 36.25 -16.71 -11.55
C ALA A 418 34.75 -17.01 -11.71
N GLY A 419 34.03 -17.12 -10.60
CA GLY A 419 32.59 -17.39 -10.53
C GLY A 419 31.72 -16.31 -11.21
N SER A 420 30.46 -16.66 -11.51
CA SER A 420 29.47 -15.76 -12.16
C SER A 420 28.97 -14.63 -11.28
N GLY A 421 29.26 -14.63 -9.98
CA GLY A 421 28.64 -13.70 -9.00
C GLY A 421 27.18 -14.01 -8.69
N LEU A 422 26.68 -15.20 -9.08
CA LEU A 422 25.31 -15.64 -8.80
C LEU A 422 25.22 -16.64 -7.64
N GLY A 423 26.33 -17.30 -7.25
CA GLY A 423 26.32 -18.38 -6.27
C GLY A 423 25.77 -17.97 -4.89
N LEU A 424 26.16 -16.81 -4.35
CA LEU A 424 25.66 -16.32 -3.06
C LEU A 424 24.20 -15.83 -3.17
N ALA A 425 23.79 -15.22 -4.28
CA ALA A 425 22.40 -14.87 -4.53
C ALA A 425 21.50 -16.11 -4.60
N ILE A 426 21.99 -17.20 -5.21
CA ILE A 426 21.31 -18.50 -5.23
C ILE A 426 21.24 -19.10 -3.82
N ALA A 427 22.33 -19.04 -3.07
CA ALA A 427 22.36 -19.52 -1.69
C ALA A 427 21.30 -18.80 -0.84
N GLN A 428 21.21 -17.47 -0.93
CA GLN A 428 20.19 -16.71 -0.23
C GLN A 428 18.77 -17.12 -0.67
N ALA A 429 18.52 -17.23 -1.97
CA ALA A 429 17.20 -17.62 -2.50
C ALA A 429 16.77 -19.02 -2.02
N ILE A 430 17.70 -19.96 -1.95
CA ILE A 430 17.42 -21.33 -1.42
C ILE A 430 17.08 -21.25 0.06
N VAL A 431 17.86 -20.52 0.87
CA VAL A 431 17.63 -20.38 2.31
C VAL A 431 16.27 -19.72 2.58
N GLU A 432 15.94 -18.65 1.87
CA GLU A 432 14.63 -17.96 1.97
C GLU A 432 13.47 -18.90 1.59
N ASN A 433 13.63 -19.70 0.55
CA ASN A 433 12.64 -20.69 0.11
C ASN A 433 12.41 -21.80 1.14
N HIS A 434 13.43 -22.14 1.93
CA HIS A 434 13.37 -23.11 3.03
C HIS A 434 13.04 -22.46 4.39
N HIS A 435 12.55 -21.23 4.41
CA HIS A 435 12.19 -20.48 5.62
C HIS A 435 13.34 -20.31 6.60
N GLY A 436 14.57 -20.36 6.11
CA GLY A 436 15.79 -20.17 6.86
C GLY A 436 16.30 -18.74 6.86
N HIS A 437 17.50 -18.58 7.41
CA HIS A 437 18.21 -17.31 7.44
C HIS A 437 19.71 -17.55 7.18
N ILE A 438 20.33 -16.69 6.36
CA ILE A 438 21.76 -16.69 6.09
C ILE A 438 22.38 -15.40 6.59
N GLN A 439 23.53 -15.54 7.30
CA GLN A 439 24.33 -14.43 7.82
C GLN A 439 25.77 -14.59 7.40
N VAL A 440 26.51 -13.48 7.37
CA VAL A 440 27.94 -13.45 7.07
C VAL A 440 28.68 -12.60 8.08
N GLU A 441 29.79 -13.11 8.56
CA GLU A 441 30.77 -12.40 9.39
C GLU A 441 32.12 -12.53 8.72
N SER A 442 32.81 -11.41 8.45
CA SER A 442 34.11 -11.46 7.79
C SER A 442 35.00 -10.33 8.24
N VAL A 443 36.27 -10.64 8.35
CA VAL A 443 37.35 -9.66 8.61
C VAL A 443 38.39 -9.79 7.51
N LEU A 444 38.77 -8.69 6.92
CA LEU A 444 39.74 -8.65 5.82
C LEU A 444 41.07 -9.33 6.28
N ASN A 445 41.58 -10.24 5.47
CA ASN A 445 42.78 -11.07 5.72
C ASN A 445 42.69 -12.01 6.95
N GLN A 446 41.51 -12.27 7.49
CA GLN A 446 41.30 -13.23 8.56
C GLN A 446 40.34 -14.36 8.19
N GLY A 447 39.58 -14.16 7.10
CA GLY A 447 38.63 -15.15 6.60
C GLY A 447 37.20 -14.73 6.73
N THR A 448 36.27 -15.64 6.37
CA THR A 448 34.81 -15.41 6.33
C THR A 448 34.08 -16.57 7.01
N THR A 449 32.98 -16.27 7.67
CA THR A 449 32.07 -17.25 8.24
C THR A 449 30.68 -17.01 7.71
N PHE A 450 30.14 -17.94 6.93
CA PHE A 450 28.72 -17.95 6.55
C PHE A 450 27.96 -18.83 7.55
N THR A 451 26.87 -18.32 8.09
CA THR A 451 25.97 -19.02 9.01
C THR A 451 24.61 -19.19 8.37
N VAL A 452 24.20 -20.41 8.12
CA VAL A 452 22.85 -20.78 7.64
C VAL A 452 22.05 -21.38 8.78
N THR A 453 20.82 -20.89 8.98
CA THR A 453 19.93 -21.42 10.01
C THR A 453 18.63 -21.89 9.31
N LEU A 454 18.29 -23.18 9.52
CA LEU A 454 17.11 -23.80 8.92
C LEU A 454 16.19 -24.35 10.03
N PRO A 455 14.85 -24.34 9.84
CA PRO A 455 13.94 -24.97 10.80
C PRO A 455 14.12 -26.49 10.79
N ALA A 456 14.38 -27.06 11.96
CA ALA A 456 14.48 -28.51 12.11
C ALA A 456 13.10 -29.15 11.91
N SER A 457 13.09 -30.34 11.30
CA SER A 457 11.88 -31.16 11.24
C SER A 457 11.50 -31.59 12.65
N LYS A 458 10.23 -31.38 13.04
CA LYS A 458 9.74 -32.01 14.28
C LYS A 458 9.65 -33.52 14.00
N PRO A 459 10.17 -34.37 14.89
CA PRO A 459 9.90 -35.80 14.78
C PRO A 459 8.36 -35.97 14.80
N GLU A 460 7.81 -36.58 13.74
CA GLU A 460 6.42 -37.02 13.73
C GLU A 460 6.29 -38.10 14.81
N ILE A 461 5.72 -37.75 15.96
CA ILE A 461 5.28 -38.73 16.94
C ILE A 461 4.09 -39.43 16.27
N LEU A 462 4.33 -40.56 15.63
CA LEU A 462 3.30 -41.49 15.18
C LEU A 462 2.47 -41.91 16.41
N ASN A 463 1.26 -41.33 16.51
CA ASN A 463 0.20 -41.78 17.44
C ASN A 463 -0.49 -43.04 16.93
#